data_260e7ccceac804d52639fcdc55f149ea
#
_entry.id   260e7ccceac804d52639fcdc55f149ea
#
_cell.length_a   1.000
_cell.length_b   1.000
_cell.length_c   1.000
_cell.angle_alpha   90.00
_cell.angle_beta   90.00
_cell.angle_gamma   90.00
#
_symmetry.space_group_name_H-M   'P 1'
#
loop_
_entity.id
_entity.type
_entity.pdbx_description
1 polymer ?
#
loop_
_entity_poly.entity_id
_entity_poly.type
_entity_poly.pdbx_seq_one_letter_code
_entity_poly.pdbx_strand_id
1 'polypeptide(L)'
;MPHDPNPFADDLFGEEHVLAYRKSGGERGYHWRGTTILLLSTKGRTSGQERTTPLIHRTDGDRWIVVASKGGAPEHPDWYKNLAIDPEVTIQVKDEVIQARARTAEGEERERLWKLMVEVWPAYEDYAKKTGREIPVVVIERR
;
A
#
# COMPACT_ATOMS: atom_id res chain seq x y z
N MET A 1 16.96 25.73 -1.95
CA MET A 1 16.47 25.20 -2.15
C MET A 1 16.07 24.39 -1.62
N PRO A 2 15.81 24.47 -1.16
CA PRO A 2 15.40 23.44 -0.81
C PRO A 2 14.71 22.84 -1.59
N HIS A 3 14.49 23.06 -1.75
CA HIS A 3 13.86 22.67 -2.74
C HIS A 3 13.65 21.27 -2.76
N ASP A 4 12.85 20.71 -3.49
CA ASP A 4 12.73 19.29 -3.49
C ASP A 4 14.10 18.69 -3.55
N PRO A 5 14.55 18.08 -2.49
CA PRO A 5 15.88 17.53 -2.45
C PRO A 5 16.04 16.39 -3.42
N ASN A 6 14.94 15.85 -3.96
CA ASN A 6 14.99 14.77 -4.92
C ASN A 6 13.97 15.00 -6.02
N PRO A 7 14.39 15.65 -7.12
CA PRO A 7 13.47 15.93 -8.22
C PRO A 7 12.93 14.67 -8.89
N PHE A 8 13.50 13.51 -8.61
CA PHE A 8 13.09 12.24 -9.20
C PHE A 8 12.36 11.33 -8.21
N ALA A 9 11.89 11.88 -7.08
CA ALA A 9 11.17 11.07 -6.08
C ALA A 9 9.97 10.35 -6.67
N ASP A 10 9.28 11.00 -7.62
CA ASP A 10 8.09 10.43 -8.25
C ASP A 10 8.41 9.29 -9.22
N ASP A 11 9.67 9.05 -9.51
CA ASP A 11 10.11 7.97 -10.38
C ASP A 11 10.56 6.74 -9.60
N LEU A 12 10.42 6.76 -8.28
CA LEU A 12 10.77 5.60 -7.47
C LEU A 12 9.74 4.49 -7.65
N PHE A 13 10.22 3.26 -7.79
CA PHE A 13 9.37 2.08 -7.93
C PHE A 13 10.01 0.88 -7.25
N GLY A 14 9.17 -0.02 -6.75
CA GLY A 14 9.57 -1.33 -6.29
C GLY A 14 10.66 -1.31 -5.23
N GLU A 15 11.67 -2.13 -5.40
CA GLU A 15 12.75 -2.29 -4.44
C GLU A 15 13.54 -1.01 -4.22
N GLU A 16 13.78 -0.27 -5.28
CA GLU A 16 14.47 1.02 -5.18
C GLU A 16 13.69 2.00 -4.33
N HIS A 17 12.36 2.01 -4.45
CA HIS A 17 11.49 2.83 -3.63
C HIS A 17 11.59 2.43 -2.16
N VAL A 18 11.57 1.11 -1.89
CA VAL A 18 11.71 0.58 -0.53
C VAL A 18 13.02 1.04 0.11
N LEU A 19 14.12 0.90 -0.63
CA LEU A 19 15.44 1.27 -0.11
C LEU A 19 15.55 2.76 0.19
N ALA A 20 15.09 3.60 -0.74
CA ALA A 20 15.12 5.05 -0.55
C ALA A 20 14.26 5.48 0.64
N TYR A 21 13.08 4.88 0.76
CA TYR A 21 12.15 5.17 1.84
C TYR A 21 12.75 4.79 3.21
N ARG A 22 13.26 3.56 3.33
CA ARG A 22 13.85 3.08 4.58
C ARG A 22 15.06 3.91 5.00
N LYS A 23 15.94 4.18 4.05
CA LYS A 23 17.18 4.90 4.32
C LYS A 23 16.92 6.32 4.80
N SER A 24 15.88 6.96 4.30
CA SER A 24 15.57 8.35 4.63
C SER A 24 14.48 8.52 5.68
N GLY A 25 13.93 7.42 6.22
CA GLY A 25 12.80 7.52 7.15
C GLY A 25 11.57 8.13 6.50
N GLY A 26 11.37 7.84 5.22
CA GLY A 26 10.22 8.33 4.46
C GLY A 26 10.40 9.71 3.86
N GLU A 27 11.51 10.40 4.18
CA GLU A 27 11.76 11.72 3.59
C GLU A 27 11.79 11.65 2.08
N ARG A 28 12.36 10.56 1.55
CA ARG A 28 12.29 10.23 0.13
C ARG A 28 11.28 9.09 -0.03
N GLY A 29 10.27 9.33 -0.83
CA GLY A 29 9.34 8.28 -1.23
C GLY A 29 8.00 8.25 -0.49
N TYR A 30 7.84 8.98 0.64
CA TYR A 30 6.54 9.07 1.29
C TYR A 30 5.52 9.78 0.39
N HIS A 31 5.91 10.93 -0.15
CA HIS A 31 5.07 11.60 -1.16
C HIS A 31 5.45 11.07 -2.53
N TRP A 32 4.44 10.65 -3.30
CA TRP A 32 4.68 10.04 -4.58
C TRP A 32 3.48 10.29 -5.50
N ARG A 33 3.73 11.05 -6.58
CA ARG A 33 2.71 11.35 -7.60
C ARG A 33 1.39 11.84 -7.02
N GLY A 34 1.47 12.76 -6.06
CA GLY A 34 0.30 13.32 -5.42
C GLY A 34 -0.35 12.45 -4.36
N THR A 35 0.27 11.34 -4.02
CA THR A 35 -0.23 10.41 -3.01
C THR A 35 0.77 10.26 -1.87
N THR A 36 0.41 9.47 -0.87
CA THR A 36 1.30 9.11 0.22
C THR A 36 1.53 7.60 0.22
N ILE A 37 2.76 7.21 0.57
CA ILE A 37 3.22 5.83 0.51
C ILE A 37 3.54 5.31 1.91
N LEU A 38 3.16 4.05 2.17
CA LEU A 38 3.70 3.30 3.28
C LEU A 38 4.45 2.10 2.73
N LEU A 39 5.33 1.52 3.54
CA LEU A 39 5.94 0.24 3.21
C LEU A 39 5.16 -0.85 3.95
N LEU A 40 4.70 -1.85 3.21
CA LEU A 40 4.01 -2.99 3.78
C LEU A 40 4.93 -4.21 3.72
N SER A 41 5.18 -4.82 4.86
CA SER A 41 5.95 -6.05 4.95
C SER A 41 5.04 -7.20 5.34
N THR A 42 5.04 -8.24 4.52
CA THR A 42 4.26 -9.46 4.73
C THR A 42 5.20 -10.65 4.79
N LYS A 43 4.73 -11.73 5.38
CA LYS A 43 5.48 -12.98 5.41
C LYS A 43 5.16 -13.77 4.15
N GLY A 44 6.18 -14.12 3.36
CA GLY A 44 6.00 -14.88 2.14
C GLY A 44 5.34 -16.23 2.45
N ARG A 45 4.21 -16.49 1.79
CA ARG A 45 3.39 -17.69 2.06
C ARG A 45 4.07 -19.00 1.72
N THR A 46 5.09 -18.94 0.86
CA THR A 46 5.84 -20.11 0.45
C THR A 46 7.21 -20.18 1.14
N SER A 47 7.95 -19.06 1.12
CA SER A 47 9.32 -19.03 1.63
C SER A 47 9.42 -18.72 3.11
N GLY A 48 8.40 -18.10 3.70
CA GLY A 48 8.45 -17.59 5.07
C GLY A 48 9.29 -16.33 5.22
N GLN A 49 9.87 -15.82 4.15
CA GLN A 49 10.71 -14.64 4.19
C GLN A 49 9.88 -13.37 4.14
N GLU A 50 10.34 -12.34 4.79
CA GLU A 50 9.68 -11.04 4.75
C GLU A 50 9.80 -10.42 3.37
N ARG A 51 8.67 -9.93 2.86
CA ARG A 51 8.58 -9.22 1.59
C ARG A 51 8.02 -7.84 1.84
N THR A 52 8.67 -6.83 1.31
CA THR A 52 8.27 -5.43 1.52
C THR A 52 7.91 -4.78 0.19
N THR A 53 6.78 -4.05 0.19
CA THR A 53 6.26 -3.40 -1.00
C THR A 53 5.82 -1.98 -0.65
N PRO A 54 6.14 -0.97 -1.49
CA PRO A 54 5.62 0.39 -1.28
C PRO A 54 4.19 0.44 -1.82
N LEU A 55 3.28 1.03 -1.06
CA LEU A 55 1.87 1.09 -1.43
C LEU A 55 1.29 2.48 -1.19
N ILE A 56 0.46 2.92 -2.11
CA ILE A 56 -0.38 4.11 -1.92
C ILE A 56 -1.32 3.80 -0.76
N HIS A 57 -1.42 4.74 0.17
CA HIS A 57 -2.33 4.58 1.31
C HIS A 57 -3.04 5.88 1.62
N ARG A 58 -4.09 5.76 2.41
CA ARG A 58 -4.76 6.88 3.05
C ARG A 58 -5.20 6.42 4.43
N THR A 59 -5.23 7.34 5.38
CA THR A 59 -5.72 7.01 6.71
C THR A 59 -7.24 7.13 6.78
N ASP A 60 -7.84 6.34 7.66
CA ASP A 60 -9.25 6.40 8.00
C ASP A 60 -9.31 6.30 9.53
N GLY A 61 -9.34 7.44 10.20
CA GLY A 61 -9.15 7.49 11.64
C GLY A 61 -7.71 7.09 11.98
N ASP A 62 -7.57 6.09 12.83
CA ASP A 62 -6.27 5.56 13.25
C ASP A 62 -5.85 4.32 12.45
N ARG A 63 -6.52 4.08 11.31
CA ARG A 63 -6.25 2.93 10.45
C ARG A 63 -5.64 3.39 9.11
N TRP A 64 -5.00 2.48 8.42
CA TRP A 64 -4.42 2.73 7.11
C TRP A 64 -5.15 1.88 6.07
N ILE A 65 -5.42 2.45 4.91
CA ILE A 65 -6.17 1.79 3.84
C ILE A 65 -5.27 1.66 2.62
N VAL A 66 -5.22 0.46 2.05
CA VAL A 66 -4.50 0.18 0.81
C VAL A 66 -5.39 -0.62 -0.13
N VAL A 67 -5.06 -0.63 -1.41
CA VAL A 67 -5.87 -1.28 -2.45
C VAL A 67 -5.01 -2.30 -3.19
N ALA A 68 -5.49 -3.54 -3.27
CA ALA A 68 -4.74 -4.63 -3.90
C ALA A 68 -5.03 -4.71 -5.40
N SER A 69 -4.74 -3.62 -6.12
CA SER A 69 -5.11 -3.48 -7.52
C SER A 69 -4.14 -4.16 -8.49
N LYS A 70 -2.85 -4.13 -8.20
CA LYS A 70 -1.81 -4.61 -9.11
C LYS A 70 -1.99 -4.05 -10.53
N GLY A 71 -2.39 -2.76 -10.62
CA GLY A 71 -2.61 -2.09 -11.90
C GLY A 71 -3.71 -2.70 -12.76
N GLY A 72 -4.63 -3.45 -12.17
CA GLY A 72 -5.71 -4.11 -12.90
C GLY A 72 -5.32 -5.47 -13.48
N ALA A 73 -4.24 -6.06 -13.00
CA ALA A 73 -3.84 -7.41 -13.43
C ALA A 73 -4.92 -8.44 -13.06
N PRO A 74 -4.99 -9.56 -13.79
CA PRO A 74 -6.01 -10.58 -13.51
C PRO A 74 -5.86 -11.29 -12.18
N GLU A 75 -4.67 -11.25 -11.57
CA GLU A 75 -4.42 -11.86 -10.28
C GLU A 75 -4.21 -10.81 -9.21
N HIS A 76 -4.47 -11.21 -7.95
CA HIS A 76 -4.13 -10.39 -6.81
C HIS A 76 -2.62 -10.23 -6.69
N PRO A 77 -2.12 -9.13 -6.12
CA PRO A 77 -0.69 -9.00 -5.84
C PRO A 77 -0.24 -10.01 -4.79
N ASP A 78 1.03 -10.37 -4.84
CA ASP A 78 1.59 -11.36 -3.92
C ASP A 78 1.44 -10.95 -2.45
N TRP A 79 1.61 -9.66 -2.15
CA TRP A 79 1.45 -9.20 -0.77
C TRP A 79 0.04 -9.45 -0.24
N TYR A 80 -0.97 -9.34 -1.10
CA TYR A 80 -2.34 -9.63 -0.68
C TYR A 80 -2.53 -11.12 -0.41
N LYS A 81 -2.00 -11.96 -1.29
CA LYS A 81 -2.05 -13.42 -1.10
C LYS A 81 -1.34 -13.81 0.19
N ASN A 82 -0.23 -13.15 0.50
CA ASN A 82 0.52 -13.41 1.74
C ASN A 82 -0.30 -13.05 2.97
N LEU A 83 -0.88 -11.84 3.01
CA LEU A 83 -1.63 -11.41 4.19
C LEU A 83 -2.96 -12.14 4.35
N ALA A 84 -3.49 -12.70 3.26
CA ALA A 84 -4.69 -13.52 3.35
C ALA A 84 -4.42 -14.81 4.13
N ILE A 85 -3.17 -15.28 4.11
CA ILE A 85 -2.77 -16.46 4.86
C ILE A 85 -2.29 -16.09 6.26
N ASP A 86 -1.46 -15.03 6.37
CA ASP A 86 -0.98 -14.54 7.65
C ASP A 86 -1.26 -13.04 7.74
N PRO A 87 -2.32 -12.65 8.46
CA PRO A 87 -2.74 -11.25 8.52
C PRO A 87 -1.87 -10.35 9.37
N GLU A 88 -0.90 -10.89 10.09
CA GLU A 88 0.02 -10.08 10.87
C GLU A 88 1.08 -9.51 9.95
N VAL A 89 1.15 -8.18 9.94
CA VAL A 89 2.02 -7.44 9.02
C VAL A 89 2.80 -6.39 9.78
N THR A 90 3.80 -5.84 9.12
CA THR A 90 4.53 -4.68 9.62
C THR A 90 4.41 -3.59 8.57
N ILE A 91 4.16 -2.37 9.01
CA ILE A 91 4.19 -1.23 8.09
C ILE A 91 5.21 -0.22 8.57
N GLN A 92 5.74 0.55 7.62
CA GLN A 92 6.55 1.71 7.96
C GLN A 92 5.89 2.94 7.37
N VAL A 93 5.59 3.91 8.21
CA VAL A 93 4.99 5.17 7.81
C VAL A 93 5.97 6.26 8.22
N LYS A 94 6.63 6.85 7.23
CA LYS A 94 7.76 7.76 7.45
C LYS A 94 8.84 7.03 8.25
N ASP A 95 9.20 7.49 9.45
CA ASP A 95 10.23 6.83 10.26
C ASP A 95 9.66 5.88 11.32
N GLU A 96 8.34 5.74 11.36
CA GLU A 96 7.71 4.86 12.36
C GLU A 96 7.46 3.47 11.79
N VAL A 97 7.95 2.46 12.48
CA VAL A 97 7.71 1.05 12.14
C VAL A 97 6.63 0.53 13.09
N ILE A 98 5.55 0.00 12.54
CA ILE A 98 4.33 -0.32 13.27
C ILE A 98 3.98 -1.78 13.05
N GLN A 99 3.78 -2.52 14.14
CA GLN A 99 3.22 -3.87 14.07
C GLN A 99 1.72 -3.74 13.91
N ALA A 100 1.17 -4.42 12.92
CA ALA A 100 -0.21 -4.23 12.52
C ALA A 100 -0.87 -5.52 12.10
N ARG A 101 -2.19 -5.45 11.89
CA ARG A 101 -3.00 -6.57 11.41
C ARG A 101 -3.82 -6.08 10.23
N ALA A 102 -3.86 -6.88 9.17
CA ALA A 102 -4.58 -6.53 7.95
C ALA A 102 -5.84 -7.37 7.81
N ARG A 103 -6.90 -6.76 7.27
CA ARG A 103 -8.13 -7.47 6.92
C ARG A 103 -8.72 -6.89 5.64
N THR A 104 -9.51 -7.67 4.95
CA THR A 104 -10.20 -7.22 3.75
C THR A 104 -11.53 -6.59 4.15
N ALA A 105 -11.79 -5.38 3.68
CA ALA A 105 -13.07 -4.71 3.91
C ALA A 105 -14.16 -5.36 3.05
N GLU A 106 -15.36 -5.41 3.59
CA GLU A 106 -16.52 -6.00 2.92
C GLU A 106 -17.75 -5.11 3.06
N GLY A 107 -18.72 -5.30 2.19
CA GLY A 107 -20.01 -4.62 2.29
C GLY A 107 -19.92 -3.12 2.21
N GLU A 108 -20.65 -2.45 3.09
CA GLU A 108 -20.72 -0.97 3.10
C GLU A 108 -19.38 -0.33 3.44
N GLU A 109 -18.60 -0.97 4.32
CA GLU A 109 -17.26 -0.46 4.65
C GLU A 109 -16.40 -0.45 3.39
N ARG A 110 -16.44 -1.53 2.60
CA ARG A 110 -15.68 -1.60 1.36
C ARG A 110 -16.08 -0.51 0.40
N GLU A 111 -17.38 -0.28 0.23
CA GLU A 111 -17.88 0.75 -0.69
C GLU A 111 -17.40 2.13 -0.28
N ARG A 112 -17.48 2.44 1.01
CA ARG A 112 -17.03 3.74 1.53
C ARG A 112 -15.52 3.92 1.33
N LEU A 113 -14.75 2.90 1.65
CA LEU A 113 -13.28 2.97 1.55
C LEU A 113 -12.82 2.96 0.09
N TRP A 114 -13.52 2.24 -0.78
CA TRP A 114 -13.23 2.28 -2.21
C TRP A 114 -13.33 3.70 -2.75
N LYS A 115 -14.42 4.39 -2.43
CA LYS A 115 -14.61 5.79 -2.86
C LYS A 115 -13.51 6.69 -2.32
N LEU A 116 -13.14 6.49 -1.06
CA LEU A 116 -12.07 7.24 -0.42
C LEU A 116 -10.75 7.06 -1.18
N MET A 117 -10.44 5.83 -1.55
CA MET A 117 -9.18 5.54 -2.25
C MET A 117 -9.20 6.00 -3.69
N VAL A 118 -10.35 5.98 -4.36
CA VAL A 118 -10.49 6.51 -5.73
C VAL A 118 -10.21 8.02 -5.73
N GLU A 119 -10.56 8.75 -4.67
CA GLU A 119 -10.22 10.16 -4.57
C GLU A 119 -8.70 10.37 -4.58
N VAL A 120 -7.96 9.44 -3.95
CA VAL A 120 -6.51 9.50 -3.89
C VAL A 120 -5.87 9.11 -5.22
N TRP A 121 -6.41 8.07 -5.87
CA TRP A 121 -5.86 7.52 -7.10
C TRP A 121 -6.98 7.08 -8.03
N PRO A 122 -7.52 8.01 -8.84
CA PRO A 122 -8.68 7.71 -9.69
C PRO A 122 -8.50 6.54 -10.66
N ALA A 123 -7.26 6.20 -10.99
CA ALA A 123 -6.97 5.07 -11.88
C ALA A 123 -7.46 3.72 -11.33
N TYR A 124 -7.76 3.63 -10.02
CA TYR A 124 -8.34 2.40 -9.47
C TYR A 124 -9.64 2.00 -10.17
N GLU A 125 -10.45 2.98 -10.57
CA GLU A 125 -11.68 2.70 -11.32
C GLU A 125 -11.39 2.03 -12.67
N ASP A 126 -10.34 2.51 -13.35
CA ASP A 126 -9.93 1.92 -14.63
C ASP A 126 -9.38 0.51 -14.42
N TYR A 127 -8.63 0.30 -13.36
CA TYR A 127 -8.10 -1.02 -13.03
C TYR A 127 -9.23 -2.00 -12.75
N ALA A 128 -10.28 -1.57 -12.05
CA ALA A 128 -11.43 -2.41 -11.75
C ALA A 128 -12.15 -2.83 -13.03
N LYS A 129 -12.29 -1.93 -13.99
CA LYS A 129 -12.92 -2.23 -15.28
C LYS A 129 -12.08 -3.20 -16.11
N LYS A 130 -10.76 -3.05 -16.03
CA LYS A 130 -9.83 -3.86 -16.80
C LYS A 130 -9.79 -5.31 -16.32
N THR A 131 -9.78 -5.52 -15.01
CA THR A 131 -9.48 -6.83 -14.45
C THR A 131 -10.67 -7.77 -14.39
N GLY A 132 -11.88 -7.26 -14.22
CA GLY A 132 -13.06 -8.11 -14.04
C GLY A 132 -13.14 -8.83 -12.69
N ARG A 133 -12.08 -8.86 -11.91
CA ARG A 133 -12.12 -9.38 -10.53
C ARG A 133 -12.48 -8.27 -9.56
N GLU A 134 -12.99 -8.63 -8.39
CA GLU A 134 -13.16 -7.64 -7.34
C GLU A 134 -11.79 -7.31 -6.74
N ILE A 135 -11.44 -6.03 -6.74
CA ILE A 135 -10.17 -5.57 -6.20
C ILE A 135 -10.31 -5.39 -4.70
N PRO A 136 -9.53 -6.10 -3.88
CA PRO A 136 -9.63 -5.98 -2.42
C PRO A 136 -9.23 -4.60 -1.92
N VAL A 137 -10.01 -4.10 -0.96
CA VAL A 137 -9.66 -2.93 -0.16
C VAL A 137 -9.24 -3.47 1.19
N VAL A 138 -8.04 -3.14 1.63
CA VAL A 138 -7.44 -3.72 2.83
C VAL A 138 -7.33 -2.67 3.92
N VAL A 139 -7.81 -3.03 5.11
CA VAL A 139 -7.74 -2.19 6.30
C VAL A 139 -6.61 -2.70 7.17
N ILE A 140 -5.70 -1.81 7.54
CA ILE A 140 -4.55 -2.14 8.38
C ILE A 140 -4.71 -1.43 9.71
N GLU A 141 -4.70 -2.18 10.79
CA GLU A 141 -4.92 -1.68 12.14
C GLU A 141 -3.72 -2.01 13.01
N ARG A 142 -3.35 -1.08 13.90
CA ARG A 142 -2.24 -1.28 14.84
C ARG A 142 -2.57 -2.44 15.80
N ARG A 143 -1.61 -3.31 16.04
CA ARG A 143 -1.74 -4.40 17.02
C ARG A 143 -1.49 -3.92 18.42
#